data_dc093bff7d2e127bdb6fe2d6538d7dfb
#
_entry.id   dc093bff7d2e127bdb6fe2d6538d7dfb
#
_cell.length_a   1.000
_cell.length_b   1.000
_cell.length_c   1.000
_cell.angle_alpha   90.00
_cell.angle_beta   90.00
_cell.angle_gamma   90.00
#
_symmetry.space_group_name_H-M   'P 1'
#
loop_
_entity.id
_entity.type
_entity.pdbx_description
1 polymer ?
#
loop_
_entity_poly.entity_id
_entity_poly.type
_entity_poly.pdbx_seq_one_letter_code
_entity_poly.pdbx_strand_id
1 'polypeptide(L)'
;NLYIHDVDGNIGDKHMDNGGIQMNVLKPENEAETGIARYNDIRITNCYVRDVSRAGICVGYTYQHAKFNGQAISEEAAKTYGHTNIVFENNYVKDIGNDGIVAMYAYRPLVQNNVLDRGGADMDVANGGYSSYYGYVCAGIWPWKCKDAVFQYNEVFDTVGDGNQDGQAWD
;
A
#
# COMPACT_ATOMS: atom_id res chain seq x y z
N ASN A 1 -7.19 9.59 -13.76
CA ASN A 1 -7.42 10.90 -13.15
C ASN A 1 -8.64 10.82 -12.23
N LEU A 2 -8.44 10.61 -10.94
CA LEU A 2 -9.49 10.60 -9.93
C LEU A 2 -9.16 11.64 -8.86
N TYR A 3 -10.20 12.24 -8.28
CA TYR A 3 -10.10 13.00 -7.06
C TYR A 3 -10.92 12.27 -6.00
N ILE A 4 -10.23 11.74 -4.99
CA ILE A 4 -10.80 10.94 -3.90
C ILE A 4 -10.50 11.66 -2.60
N HIS A 5 -11.53 11.89 -1.79
CA HIS A 5 -11.36 12.63 -0.54
C HIS A 5 -12.43 12.25 0.48
N ASP A 6 -12.15 12.61 1.76
CA ASP A 6 -13.06 12.42 2.88
C ASP A 6 -13.55 10.97 3.00
N VAL A 7 -12.59 10.02 2.96
CA VAL A 7 -12.86 8.58 3.09
C VAL A 7 -12.64 8.16 4.54
N ASP A 8 -13.72 8.17 5.30
CA ASP A 8 -13.70 7.68 6.68
C ASP A 8 -13.79 6.16 6.71
N GLY A 9 -12.98 5.54 7.54
CA GLY A 9 -12.96 4.11 7.68
C GLY A 9 -12.40 3.64 9.03
N ASN A 10 -12.51 2.34 9.29
CA ASN A 10 -11.99 1.76 10.51
C ASN A 10 -10.46 1.63 10.44
N ILE A 11 -9.77 2.53 11.11
CA ILE A 11 -8.32 2.47 11.25
C ILE A 11 -7.86 1.30 12.14
N GLY A 12 -8.73 0.78 12.98
CA GLY A 12 -8.47 -0.34 13.88
C GLY A 12 -8.33 -1.71 13.20
N ASP A 13 -8.59 -1.80 11.91
CA ASP A 13 -8.40 -3.04 11.16
C ASP A 13 -6.93 -3.20 10.76
N LYS A 14 -6.30 -4.28 11.24
CA LYS A 14 -4.92 -4.64 10.86
C LYS A 14 -4.77 -5.01 9.39
N HIS A 15 -5.87 -5.40 8.77
CA HIS A 15 -5.90 -5.71 7.37
C HIS A 15 -6.01 -4.40 6.60
N MET A 16 -5.14 -4.16 5.66
CA MET A 16 -5.19 -2.99 4.80
C MET A 16 -6.38 -3.08 3.83
N ASP A 17 -7.60 -3.12 4.39
CA ASP A 17 -8.85 -3.32 3.64
C ASP A 17 -9.60 -2.02 3.40
N ASN A 18 -9.01 -0.90 3.79
CA ASN A 18 -9.64 0.40 3.80
C ASN A 18 -8.68 1.45 3.25
N GLY A 19 -9.13 2.23 2.31
CA GLY A 19 -8.27 3.23 1.68
C GLY A 19 -8.95 4.04 0.60
N GLY A 20 -8.27 5.06 0.11
CA GLY A 20 -8.73 5.88 -1.01
C GLY A 20 -8.80 5.07 -2.31
N ILE A 21 -7.71 4.39 -2.66
CA ILE A 21 -7.69 3.36 -3.71
C ILE A 21 -7.18 2.07 -3.07
N GLN A 22 -8.09 1.13 -2.87
CA GLN A 22 -7.80 -0.14 -2.22
C GLN A 22 -8.18 -1.30 -3.13
N MET A 23 -7.24 -2.21 -3.39
CA MET A 23 -7.45 -3.35 -4.29
C MET A 23 -6.87 -4.62 -3.68
N ASN A 24 -7.72 -5.55 -3.28
CA ASN A 24 -7.35 -6.85 -2.72
C ASN A 24 -7.81 -7.99 -3.61
N VAL A 25 -7.06 -9.08 -3.64
CA VAL A 25 -7.41 -10.29 -4.40
C VAL A 25 -7.96 -11.35 -3.47
N LEU A 26 -9.19 -11.74 -3.71
CA LEU A 26 -9.84 -12.83 -3.01
C LEU A 26 -9.61 -14.17 -3.73
N LYS A 27 -9.68 -15.26 -2.96
CA LYS A 27 -9.57 -16.59 -3.54
C LYS A 27 -10.79 -16.86 -4.43
N PRO A 28 -10.60 -17.30 -5.69
CA PRO A 28 -11.70 -17.71 -6.54
C PRO A 28 -12.36 -19.00 -6.01
N GLU A 29 -13.66 -19.15 -6.24
CA GLU A 29 -14.40 -20.36 -5.84
C GLU A 29 -13.85 -21.63 -6.51
N ASN A 30 -13.52 -21.53 -7.80
CA ASN A 30 -13.03 -22.64 -8.62
C ASN A 30 -11.59 -22.41 -9.11
N GLU A 31 -10.64 -22.21 -8.18
CA GLU A 31 -9.23 -21.96 -8.53
C GLU A 31 -8.64 -23.02 -9.45
N ALA A 32 -9.06 -24.29 -9.30
CA ALA A 32 -8.59 -25.38 -10.14
C ALA A 32 -8.97 -25.23 -11.63
N GLU A 33 -10.06 -24.54 -11.91
CA GLU A 33 -10.57 -24.27 -13.27
C GLU A 33 -10.13 -22.91 -13.79
N THR A 34 -10.18 -21.88 -12.94
CA THR A 34 -9.93 -20.50 -13.34
C THR A 34 -8.47 -20.08 -13.23
N GLY A 35 -7.67 -20.88 -12.51
CA GLY A 35 -6.30 -20.54 -12.17
C GLY A 35 -6.20 -19.58 -10.99
N ILE A 36 -4.97 -19.19 -10.66
CA ILE A 36 -4.65 -18.29 -9.56
C ILE A 36 -5.11 -16.87 -9.90
N ALA A 37 -5.96 -16.31 -9.02
CA ALA A 37 -6.37 -14.92 -9.17
C ALA A 37 -5.22 -13.97 -8.79
N ARG A 38 -4.97 -13.00 -9.64
CA ARG A 38 -3.97 -11.94 -9.44
C ARG A 38 -4.27 -10.77 -10.35
N TYR A 39 -3.74 -9.61 -10.01
CA TYR A 39 -3.80 -8.47 -10.90
C TYR A 39 -2.72 -8.56 -11.98
N ASN A 40 -3.08 -8.13 -13.15
CA ASN A 40 -2.16 -7.92 -14.25
C ASN A 40 -2.56 -6.62 -14.96
N ASP A 41 -1.58 -5.75 -15.19
CA ASP A 41 -1.78 -4.47 -15.87
C ASP A 41 -2.64 -3.46 -15.10
N ILE A 42 -2.22 -3.13 -13.88
CA ILE A 42 -2.82 -2.06 -13.07
C ILE A 42 -2.02 -0.78 -13.25
N ARG A 43 -2.72 0.30 -13.60
CA ARG A 43 -2.14 1.65 -13.68
C ARG A 43 -2.97 2.62 -12.85
N ILE A 44 -2.34 3.21 -11.84
CA ILE A 44 -2.90 4.29 -11.03
C ILE A 44 -2.07 5.53 -11.31
N THR A 45 -2.63 6.45 -12.07
CA THR A 45 -1.88 7.61 -12.56
C THR A 45 -2.67 8.90 -12.47
N ASN A 46 -1.97 9.99 -12.15
CA ASN A 46 -2.53 11.35 -12.10
C ASN A 46 -3.78 11.46 -11.20
N CYS A 47 -3.77 10.74 -10.07
CA CYS A 47 -4.84 10.79 -9.09
C CYS A 47 -4.46 11.76 -7.95
N TYR A 48 -5.48 12.41 -7.39
CA TYR A 48 -5.34 13.16 -6.15
C TYR A 48 -6.19 12.46 -5.08
N VAL A 49 -5.53 12.01 -4.00
CA VAL A 49 -6.16 11.29 -2.89
C VAL A 49 -5.83 12.03 -1.61
N ARG A 50 -6.83 12.41 -0.82
CA ARG A 50 -6.62 13.13 0.43
C ARG A 50 -7.67 12.85 1.49
N ASP A 51 -7.33 13.16 2.72
CA ASP A 51 -8.22 13.01 3.88
C ASP A 51 -8.83 11.59 3.94
N VAL A 52 -7.95 10.60 4.00
CA VAL A 52 -8.32 9.18 4.07
C VAL A 52 -7.83 8.60 5.38
N SER A 53 -8.70 8.00 6.15
CA SER A 53 -8.39 7.53 7.51
C SER A 53 -7.41 6.35 7.57
N ARG A 54 -7.20 5.58 6.50
CA ARG A 54 -6.26 4.45 6.54
C ARG A 54 -5.17 4.58 5.46
N ALA A 55 -5.31 3.94 4.34
CA ALA A 55 -4.29 3.95 3.28
C ALA A 55 -4.67 4.87 2.13
N GLY A 56 -3.74 5.64 1.60
CA GLY A 56 -3.98 6.48 0.43
C GLY A 56 -4.21 5.64 -0.83
N ILE A 57 -3.18 4.95 -1.27
CA ILE A 57 -3.20 3.98 -2.39
C ILE A 57 -2.56 2.68 -1.91
N CYS A 58 -3.33 1.61 -1.83
CA CYS A 58 -2.85 0.31 -1.37
C CYS A 58 -3.35 -0.79 -2.31
N VAL A 59 -2.45 -1.39 -3.06
CA VAL A 59 -2.83 -2.36 -4.08
C VAL A 59 -2.03 -3.63 -3.94
N GLY A 60 -2.77 -4.74 -3.93
CA GLY A 60 -2.21 -6.05 -4.18
C GLY A 60 -2.25 -7.05 -3.05
N TYR A 61 -2.93 -6.79 -1.92
CA TYR A 61 -3.10 -7.85 -0.93
C TYR A 61 -3.74 -9.10 -1.57
N THR A 62 -3.21 -10.27 -1.24
CA THR A 62 -3.61 -11.52 -1.90
C THR A 62 -3.84 -12.66 -0.92
N TYR A 63 -4.82 -13.51 -1.20
CA TYR A 63 -5.02 -14.77 -0.49
C TYR A 63 -3.81 -15.72 -0.60
N GLN A 64 -2.93 -15.50 -1.56
CA GLN A 64 -1.69 -16.28 -1.75
C GLN A 64 -0.50 -15.75 -0.92
N HIS A 65 -0.74 -14.86 0.04
CA HIS A 65 0.30 -14.22 0.85
C HIS A 65 1.31 -15.20 1.47
N ALA A 66 0.88 -16.43 1.82
CA ALA A 66 1.75 -17.47 2.37
C ALA A 66 2.87 -17.92 1.41
N LYS A 67 2.72 -17.70 0.09
CA LYS A 67 3.74 -17.99 -0.92
C LYS A 67 4.90 -16.99 -0.90
N PHE A 68 4.73 -15.88 -0.20
CA PHE A 68 5.71 -14.81 -0.05
C PHE A 68 6.34 -14.79 1.36
N ASN A 69 6.25 -15.88 2.09
CA ASN A 69 6.88 -16.01 3.39
C ASN A 69 8.41 -16.07 3.25
N GLY A 70 9.10 -15.49 4.23
CA GLY A 70 10.55 -15.41 4.25
C GLY A 70 11.09 -14.01 3.95
N GLN A 71 12.39 -13.85 4.11
CA GLN A 71 13.06 -12.55 3.94
C GLN A 71 13.37 -12.24 2.46
N ALA A 72 13.61 -13.27 1.66
CA ALA A 72 13.89 -13.12 0.25
C ALA A 72 12.77 -13.76 -0.58
N ILE A 73 12.07 -12.94 -1.34
CA ILE A 73 11.04 -13.42 -2.25
C ILE A 73 11.70 -14.03 -3.49
N SER A 74 11.39 -15.30 -3.78
CA SER A 74 11.90 -15.94 -4.99
C SER A 74 11.27 -15.34 -6.24
N GLU A 75 12.04 -15.29 -7.32
CA GLU A 75 11.52 -14.81 -8.61
C GLU A 75 10.38 -15.69 -9.12
N GLU A 76 10.48 -17.00 -8.91
CA GLU A 76 9.45 -17.96 -9.27
C GLU A 76 8.14 -17.69 -8.54
N ALA A 77 8.18 -17.50 -7.21
CA ALA A 77 6.98 -17.18 -6.43
C ALA A 77 6.35 -15.87 -6.89
N ALA A 78 7.16 -14.84 -7.11
CA ALA A 78 6.68 -13.55 -7.56
C ALA A 78 6.04 -13.61 -8.95
N LYS A 79 6.60 -14.36 -9.88
CA LYS A 79 6.04 -14.54 -11.23
C LYS A 79 4.77 -15.41 -11.24
N THR A 80 4.71 -16.43 -10.40
CA THR A 80 3.60 -17.37 -10.38
C THR A 80 2.39 -16.84 -9.61
N TYR A 81 2.62 -16.29 -8.42
CA TYR A 81 1.57 -15.91 -7.49
C TYR A 81 1.40 -14.39 -7.36
N GLY A 82 2.41 -13.62 -7.75
CA GLY A 82 2.42 -12.18 -7.61
C GLY A 82 1.69 -11.45 -8.71
N HIS A 83 1.39 -10.19 -8.42
CA HIS A 83 0.84 -9.26 -9.40
C HIS A 83 1.92 -8.84 -10.40
N THR A 84 1.53 -8.55 -11.62
CA THR A 84 2.46 -8.16 -12.69
C THR A 84 2.02 -6.88 -13.36
N ASN A 85 2.98 -6.13 -13.89
CA ASN A 85 2.73 -4.91 -14.63
C ASN A 85 1.94 -3.85 -13.83
N ILE A 86 2.41 -3.61 -12.58
CA ILE A 86 1.81 -2.64 -11.67
C ILE A 86 2.57 -1.32 -11.79
N VAL A 87 1.86 -0.22 -12.06
CA VAL A 87 2.44 1.12 -12.20
C VAL A 87 1.64 2.14 -11.40
N PHE A 88 2.30 2.84 -10.47
CA PHE A 88 1.75 4.02 -9.79
C PHE A 88 2.61 5.22 -10.17
N GLU A 89 2.02 6.22 -10.81
CA GLU A 89 2.77 7.32 -11.38
C GLU A 89 2.02 8.65 -11.30
N ASN A 90 2.75 9.72 -10.95
CA ASN A 90 2.22 11.09 -10.92
C ASN A 90 0.99 11.27 -10.02
N ASN A 91 0.89 10.53 -8.93
CA ASN A 91 -0.17 10.70 -7.96
C ASN A 91 0.24 11.70 -6.88
N TYR A 92 -0.71 12.49 -6.41
CA TYR A 92 -0.56 13.34 -5.24
C TYR A 92 -1.46 12.80 -4.13
N VAL A 93 -0.84 12.43 -3.01
CA VAL A 93 -1.51 11.80 -1.86
C VAL A 93 -1.26 12.66 -0.64
N LYS A 94 -2.31 13.02 0.10
CA LYS A 94 -2.22 14.01 1.18
C LYS A 94 -3.10 13.68 2.37
N ASP A 95 -2.60 14.01 3.57
CA ASP A 95 -3.33 13.86 4.83
C ASP A 95 -3.95 12.45 4.97
N ILE A 96 -3.07 11.46 4.96
CA ILE A 96 -3.46 10.04 5.05
C ILE A 96 -3.24 9.55 6.47
N GLY A 97 -4.26 8.92 7.03
CA GLY A 97 -4.26 8.46 8.42
C GLY A 97 -3.19 7.42 8.74
N ASN A 98 -2.81 6.60 7.78
CA ASN A 98 -1.81 5.55 7.94
C ASN A 98 -0.87 5.51 6.74
N ASP A 99 -0.78 4.40 5.98
CA ASP A 99 0.13 4.23 4.86
C ASP A 99 -0.21 5.14 3.67
N GLY A 100 0.79 5.77 3.07
CA GLY A 100 0.57 6.64 1.93
C GLY A 100 0.32 5.86 0.63
N ILE A 101 1.34 5.22 0.09
CA ILE A 101 1.29 4.45 -1.16
C ILE A 101 1.99 3.11 -0.98
N VAL A 102 1.26 2.01 -1.16
CA VAL A 102 1.79 0.66 -0.97
C VAL A 102 1.53 -0.22 -2.20
N ALA A 103 2.59 -0.80 -2.75
CA ALA A 103 2.50 -1.88 -3.71
C ALA A 103 2.81 -3.22 -3.01
N MET A 104 1.92 -4.21 -3.16
CA MET A 104 2.04 -5.47 -2.45
C MET A 104 2.16 -6.68 -3.39
N TYR A 105 2.95 -7.66 -2.97
CA TYR A 105 3.05 -8.98 -3.60
C TYR A 105 3.22 -8.94 -5.12
N ALA A 106 3.99 -7.97 -5.62
CA ALA A 106 4.15 -7.74 -7.04
C ALA A 106 5.54 -8.12 -7.56
N TYR A 107 5.60 -8.57 -8.80
CA TYR A 107 6.84 -8.74 -9.55
C TYR A 107 7.11 -7.48 -10.37
N ARG A 108 8.22 -6.80 -10.06
CA ARG A 108 8.70 -5.58 -10.71
C ARG A 108 7.67 -4.44 -10.76
N PRO A 109 7.01 -4.09 -9.64
CA PRO A 109 6.16 -2.90 -9.64
C PRO A 109 7.01 -1.66 -9.87
N LEU A 110 6.45 -0.68 -10.60
CA LEU A 110 7.04 0.63 -10.82
C LEU A 110 6.21 1.69 -10.08
N VAL A 111 6.83 2.37 -9.14
CA VAL A 111 6.22 3.47 -8.38
C VAL A 111 7.10 4.70 -8.54
N GLN A 112 6.62 5.68 -9.30
CA GLN A 112 7.45 6.83 -9.64
C GLN A 112 6.70 8.16 -9.73
N ASN A 113 7.43 9.25 -9.48
CA ASN A 113 6.91 10.63 -9.58
C ASN A 113 5.64 10.85 -8.74
N ASN A 114 5.49 10.15 -7.63
CA ASN A 114 4.39 10.38 -6.71
C ASN A 114 4.82 11.31 -5.59
N VAL A 115 3.87 12.04 -5.06
CA VAL A 115 4.08 12.91 -3.90
C VAL A 115 3.17 12.45 -2.77
N LEU A 116 3.73 12.22 -1.59
CA LEU A 116 3.00 12.07 -0.35
C LEU A 116 3.27 13.26 0.57
N ASP A 117 2.23 14.01 0.85
CA ASP A 117 2.19 15.13 1.79
C ASP A 117 1.42 14.71 3.05
N ARG A 118 2.16 14.33 4.10
CA ARG A 118 1.65 13.86 5.37
C ARG A 118 0.95 12.49 5.33
N GLY A 119 1.75 11.45 5.55
CA GLY A 119 1.28 10.09 5.88
C GLY A 119 1.30 9.85 7.38
N GLY A 120 0.51 8.89 7.87
CA GLY A 120 0.43 8.56 9.29
C GLY A 120 -0.28 9.60 10.16
N ALA A 121 -1.12 10.45 9.58
CA ALA A 121 -1.79 11.55 10.30
C ALA A 121 -2.59 11.07 11.51
N ASP A 122 -3.20 9.90 11.45
CA ASP A 122 -3.96 9.30 12.56
C ASP A 122 -3.07 8.51 13.54
N MET A 123 -1.77 8.38 13.25
CA MET A 123 -0.78 7.75 14.13
C MET A 123 -0.12 8.75 15.10
N ASP A 124 -0.48 10.01 15.03
CA ASP A 124 0.04 11.05 15.92
C ASP A 124 -0.58 10.97 17.32
N VAL A 125 -0.02 10.11 18.15
CA VAL A 125 -0.50 9.87 19.53
C VAL A 125 -0.49 11.16 20.38
N ALA A 126 0.47 12.06 20.14
CA ALA A 126 0.56 13.32 20.88
C ALA A 126 -0.66 14.24 20.64
N ASN A 127 -1.30 14.07 19.51
CA ASN A 127 -2.52 14.81 19.12
C ASN A 127 -3.78 13.94 19.10
N GLY A 128 -3.76 12.82 19.82
CA GLY A 128 -4.95 11.96 19.99
C GLY A 128 -5.10 10.84 18.95
N GLY A 129 -4.06 10.60 18.17
CA GLY A 129 -4.03 9.51 17.19
C GLY A 129 -3.80 8.11 17.79
N TYR A 130 -3.67 7.14 16.93
CA TYR A 130 -3.51 5.74 17.29
C TYR A 130 -2.04 5.34 17.45
N SER A 131 -1.76 4.44 18.40
CA SER A 131 -0.41 3.94 18.65
C SER A 131 -0.09 2.70 17.81
N SER A 132 1.12 2.62 17.29
CA SER A 132 1.68 1.43 16.67
C SER A 132 1.76 0.23 17.61
N TYR A 133 1.72 0.45 18.93
CA TYR A 133 1.64 -0.62 19.94
C TYR A 133 0.49 -1.59 19.68
N TYR A 134 -0.59 -1.12 19.10
CA TYR A 134 -1.74 -1.95 18.72
C TYR A 134 -1.60 -2.57 17.32
N GLY A 135 -0.43 -2.50 16.71
CA GLY A 135 -0.16 -3.02 15.39
C GLY A 135 -0.57 -2.08 14.25
N TYR A 136 -0.74 -0.82 14.55
CA TYR A 136 -0.94 0.25 13.58
C TYR A 136 0.43 0.78 13.15
N VAL A 137 1.06 0.10 12.25
CA VAL A 137 2.33 0.53 11.65
C VAL A 137 2.05 1.29 10.37
N CYS A 138 2.89 2.25 10.03
CA CYS A 138 2.75 3.01 8.80
C CYS A 138 4.11 3.41 8.21
N ALA A 139 4.15 3.50 6.90
CA ALA A 139 5.23 4.16 6.19
C ALA A 139 4.69 4.99 5.03
N GLY A 140 5.51 5.87 4.49
CA GLY A 140 5.08 6.80 3.45
C GLY A 140 4.79 6.11 2.13
N ILE A 141 5.82 5.77 1.37
CA ILE A 141 5.73 5.08 0.08
C ILE A 141 6.64 3.87 0.10
N TRP A 142 6.09 2.66 -0.03
CA TRP A 142 6.87 1.45 0.19
C TRP A 142 6.33 0.20 -0.53
N PRO A 143 7.20 -0.80 -0.80
CA PRO A 143 6.81 -2.11 -1.29
C PRO A 143 6.58 -3.09 -0.13
N TRP A 144 5.55 -3.93 -0.23
CA TRP A 144 5.39 -5.06 0.68
C TRP A 144 5.50 -6.38 -0.06
N LYS A 145 6.50 -7.20 0.31
CA LYS A 145 6.67 -8.53 -0.29
C LYS A 145 6.73 -8.52 -1.82
N CYS A 146 7.35 -7.51 -2.39
CA CYS A 146 7.59 -7.40 -3.82
C CYS A 146 8.94 -8.00 -4.21
N LYS A 147 9.09 -8.35 -5.47
CA LYS A 147 10.36 -8.76 -6.08
C LYS A 147 10.79 -7.75 -7.14
N ASP A 148 12.04 -7.29 -7.05
CA ASP A 148 12.65 -6.34 -7.98
C ASP A 148 11.81 -5.07 -8.19
N ALA A 149 11.25 -4.52 -7.10
CA ALA A 149 10.46 -3.30 -7.13
C ALA A 149 11.33 -2.09 -7.49
N VAL A 150 10.78 -1.18 -8.29
CA VAL A 150 11.41 0.09 -8.64
C VAL A 150 10.58 1.23 -8.07
N PHE A 151 11.16 1.93 -7.09
CA PHE A 151 10.60 3.12 -6.46
C PHE A 151 11.56 4.27 -6.72
N GLN A 152 11.16 5.22 -7.56
CA GLN A 152 12.06 6.28 -8.00
C GLN A 152 11.33 7.62 -8.19
N TYR A 153 12.06 8.72 -7.98
CA TYR A 153 11.56 10.08 -8.19
C TYR A 153 10.27 10.40 -7.40
N ASN A 154 10.05 9.72 -6.28
CA ASN A 154 8.93 10.03 -5.40
C ASN A 154 9.39 11.04 -4.34
N GLU A 155 8.46 11.86 -3.87
CA GLU A 155 8.69 12.78 -2.78
C GLU A 155 7.78 12.41 -1.60
N VAL A 156 8.35 12.42 -0.39
CA VAL A 156 7.60 12.16 0.85
C VAL A 156 8.02 13.19 1.88
N PHE A 157 7.08 13.86 2.49
CA PHE A 157 7.32 14.80 3.56
C PHE A 157 6.21 14.81 4.60
N ASP A 158 6.55 15.27 5.80
CA ASP A 158 5.66 15.37 6.95
C ASP A 158 4.99 14.04 7.38
N THR A 159 5.70 12.91 7.22
CA THR A 159 5.21 11.64 7.79
C THR A 159 5.22 11.67 9.31
N VAL A 160 4.20 11.09 9.91
CA VAL A 160 4.01 11.02 11.35
C VAL A 160 4.04 9.57 11.81
N GLY A 161 4.64 9.32 12.96
CA GLY A 161 4.64 8.05 13.65
C GLY A 161 4.53 8.29 15.16
N ASP A 162 4.20 7.26 15.93
CA ASP A 162 4.09 7.36 17.38
C ASP A 162 5.45 7.24 18.11
N GLY A 163 6.55 7.11 17.36
CA GLY A 163 7.90 6.96 17.90
C GLY A 163 8.25 5.54 18.41
N ASN A 164 7.34 4.59 18.32
CA ASN A 164 7.60 3.20 18.72
C ASN A 164 8.00 2.30 17.56
N GLN A 165 7.29 2.38 16.45
CA GLN A 165 7.55 1.59 15.25
C GLN A 165 7.12 2.39 14.02
N ASP A 166 7.92 2.30 12.97
CA ASP A 166 7.64 2.90 11.68
C ASP A 166 7.39 4.44 11.72
N GLY A 167 6.64 4.96 10.77
CA GLY A 167 6.47 6.41 10.61
C GLY A 167 7.50 7.05 9.68
N GLN A 168 8.37 6.22 9.08
CA GLN A 168 9.36 6.68 8.12
C GLN A 168 8.75 7.00 6.75
N ALA A 169 9.47 7.81 5.99
CA ALA A 169 9.06 8.13 4.62
C ALA A 169 9.08 6.91 3.70
N TRP A 170 10.06 6.02 3.91
CA TRP A 170 10.34 4.83 3.08
C TRP A 170 10.55 3.60 3.96
N ASP A 171 10.11 2.43 3.50
CA ASP A 171 10.35 1.14 4.15
C ASP A 171 10.76 0.06 3.12
#